data_efb5d5229e09373bdbccebe9cafe780f
#
_entry.id   efb5d5229e09373bdbccebe9cafe780f
#
_cell.length_a   1.000
_cell.length_b   1.000
_cell.length_c   1.000
_cell.angle_alpha   90.00
_cell.angle_beta   90.00
_cell.angle_gamma   90.00
#
_symmetry.space_group_name_H-M   'P 1'
#
loop_
_entity.id
_entity.type
_entity.pdbx_description
1 polymer ?
#
loop_
_entity_poly.entity_id
_entity_poly.type
_entity_poly.pdbx_seq_one_letter_code
_entity_poly.pdbx_strand_id
1 'polypeptide(L)'
;MKLIANKIEKSYKSKKVVKGISVEVNQGEIVGLLGPNGAGKTTSFYMIVGLIKPNSGKIFLNNIDVTKYPMYKRAQNGIGYLAQEASIFRKLSVENNILSVLQLTKLSKVQQLKKMDELIDEFGLSHIRKNRGDLLSGGERRRTEIARALATDPKFLLLDEPFAGVDPVAVEDIQKIIAHLKNKNIGILITDHNVQET
;
A
#
# COMPACT_ATOMS: atom_id res chain seq x y z
N MET A 1 7.49 -9.68 11.99
CA MET A 1 6.85 -8.48 12.59
C MET A 1 5.34 -8.61 12.45
N LYS A 2 4.58 -7.84 13.28
CA LYS A 2 3.11 -7.83 13.26
C LYS A 2 2.57 -6.40 13.17
N LEU A 3 1.51 -6.21 12.39
CA LEU A 3 0.70 -4.99 12.37
C LEU A 3 -0.67 -5.35 12.96
N ILE A 4 -1.06 -4.71 14.05
CA ILE A 4 -2.28 -5.03 14.80
C ILE A 4 -3.13 -3.78 14.94
N ALA A 5 -4.38 -3.86 14.51
CA ALA A 5 -5.43 -2.93 14.91
C ALA A 5 -6.32 -3.65 15.94
N ASN A 6 -6.50 -3.08 17.13
CA ASN A 6 -7.25 -3.70 18.21
C ASN A 6 -8.44 -2.84 18.59
N LYS A 7 -9.65 -3.37 18.34
CA LYS A 7 -10.96 -2.76 18.68
C LYS A 7 -11.06 -1.28 18.27
N ILE A 8 -10.56 -0.96 17.06
CA ILE A 8 -10.60 0.42 16.56
C ILE A 8 -12.02 0.83 16.20
N GLU A 9 -12.39 2.04 16.59
CA GLU A 9 -13.72 2.60 16.39
C GLU A 9 -13.64 3.98 15.74
N LYS A 10 -14.64 4.31 14.93
CA LYS A 10 -14.82 5.64 14.36
C LYS A 10 -16.25 6.04 14.25
N SER A 11 -16.52 7.26 14.73
CA SER A 11 -17.82 7.93 14.56
C SER A 11 -17.63 9.26 13.85
N TYR A 12 -18.56 9.62 13.00
CA TYR A 12 -18.70 10.94 12.40
C TYR A 12 -20.05 11.53 12.87
N LYS A 13 -19.98 12.62 13.64
CA LYS A 13 -21.14 13.16 14.35
C LYS A 13 -21.79 12.06 15.19
N SER A 14 -23.08 11.79 15.01
CA SER A 14 -23.82 10.75 15.72
C SER A 14 -23.73 9.35 15.10
N LYS A 15 -23.16 9.23 13.88
CA LYS A 15 -23.11 7.93 13.17
C LYS A 15 -21.81 7.19 13.48
N LYS A 16 -21.91 6.02 14.13
CA LYS A 16 -20.79 5.10 14.33
C LYS A 16 -20.56 4.29 13.05
N VAL A 17 -19.44 4.58 12.34
CA VAL A 17 -19.09 3.97 11.05
C VAL A 17 -18.25 2.71 11.24
N VAL A 18 -17.34 2.71 12.21
CA VAL A 18 -16.54 1.53 12.57
C VAL A 18 -16.84 1.19 14.04
N LYS A 19 -17.20 -0.08 14.29
CA LYS A 19 -17.82 -0.53 15.56
C LYS A 19 -16.91 -1.47 16.36
N GLY A 20 -15.60 -1.22 16.41
CA GLY A 20 -14.68 -2.04 17.21
C GLY A 20 -14.03 -3.16 16.41
N ILE A 21 -13.49 -2.86 15.24
CA ILE A 21 -12.80 -3.83 14.35
C ILE A 21 -11.42 -4.19 14.92
N SER A 22 -11.08 -5.48 14.83
CA SER A 22 -9.73 -5.97 15.13
C SER A 22 -9.19 -6.71 13.91
N VAL A 23 -7.95 -6.38 13.53
CA VAL A 23 -7.21 -6.99 12.40
C VAL A 23 -5.77 -7.19 12.81
N GLU A 24 -5.22 -8.35 12.50
CA GLU A 24 -3.80 -8.66 12.66
C GLU A 24 -3.22 -9.09 11.30
N VAL A 25 -2.06 -8.59 10.96
CA VAL A 25 -1.30 -8.98 9.77
C VAL A 25 0.13 -9.31 10.19
N ASN A 26 0.61 -10.51 9.84
CA ASN A 26 1.99 -10.91 10.03
C ASN A 26 2.82 -10.62 8.76
N GLN A 27 4.14 -10.46 8.89
CA GLN A 27 5.00 -10.44 7.71
C GLN A 27 4.89 -11.76 6.95
N GLY A 28 4.85 -11.70 5.63
CA GLY A 28 4.66 -12.85 4.76
C GLY A 28 3.22 -13.40 4.73
N GLU A 29 2.26 -12.62 5.24
CA GLU A 29 0.84 -12.97 5.23
C GLU A 29 0.05 -11.98 4.37
N ILE A 30 -1.02 -12.47 3.73
CA ILE A 30 -2.02 -11.63 3.06
C ILE A 30 -3.31 -11.71 3.88
N VAL A 31 -3.83 -10.57 4.26
CA VAL A 31 -5.10 -10.44 5.00
C VAL A 31 -6.06 -9.57 4.20
N GLY A 32 -7.26 -10.06 3.93
CA GLY A 32 -8.35 -9.34 3.26
C GLY A 32 -9.31 -8.70 4.26
N LEU A 33 -9.57 -7.42 4.12
CA LEU A 33 -10.65 -6.72 4.82
C LEU A 33 -11.83 -6.58 3.86
N LEU A 34 -12.70 -7.58 3.90
CA LEU A 34 -13.80 -7.75 2.95
C LEU A 34 -15.14 -7.30 3.55
N GLY A 35 -16.09 -6.96 2.69
CA GLY A 35 -17.45 -6.61 3.10
C GLY A 35 -18.14 -5.66 2.10
N PRO A 36 -19.46 -5.44 2.26
CA PRO A 36 -20.24 -4.59 1.37
C PRO A 36 -19.83 -3.12 1.45
N ASN A 37 -20.27 -2.33 0.47
CA ASN A 37 -20.10 -0.89 0.48
C ASN A 37 -20.77 -0.27 1.73
N GLY A 38 -20.11 0.68 2.36
CA GLY A 38 -20.57 1.31 3.60
C GLY A 38 -20.30 0.52 4.89
N ALA A 39 -19.67 -0.67 4.83
CA ALA A 39 -19.30 -1.47 6.00
C ALA A 39 -18.18 -0.84 6.86
N GLY A 40 -17.59 0.27 6.42
CA GLY A 40 -16.49 0.94 7.14
C GLY A 40 -15.09 0.43 6.80
N LYS A 41 -14.94 -0.41 5.75
CA LYS A 41 -13.64 -0.95 5.30
C LYS A 41 -12.61 0.16 5.08
N THR A 42 -12.89 1.08 4.17
CA THR A 42 -12.00 2.20 3.82
C THR A 42 -11.68 3.07 5.05
N THR A 43 -12.67 3.31 5.93
CA THR A 43 -12.44 4.06 7.17
C THR A 43 -11.50 3.31 8.11
N SER A 44 -11.69 2.00 8.28
CA SER A 44 -10.83 1.15 9.10
C SER A 44 -9.41 1.11 8.54
N PHE A 45 -9.30 0.92 7.25
CA PHE A 45 -8.05 0.93 6.51
C PHE A 45 -7.31 2.28 6.67
N TYR A 46 -7.98 3.41 6.49
CA TYR A 46 -7.40 4.74 6.68
C TYR A 46 -6.97 5.01 8.12
N MET A 47 -7.63 4.40 9.11
CA MET A 47 -7.14 4.45 10.48
C MET A 47 -5.83 3.67 10.63
N ILE A 48 -5.70 2.50 9.98
CA ILE A 48 -4.48 1.68 10.01
C ILE A 48 -3.34 2.36 9.25
N VAL A 49 -3.61 3.01 8.13
CA VAL A 49 -2.63 3.80 7.35
C VAL A 49 -2.17 5.06 8.13
N GLY A 50 -3.05 5.65 8.94
CA GLY A 50 -2.77 6.88 9.69
C GLY A 50 -3.26 8.16 9.02
N LEU A 51 -4.16 8.03 8.03
CA LEU A 51 -4.87 9.15 7.42
C LEU A 51 -6.00 9.67 8.32
N ILE A 52 -6.63 8.77 9.09
CA ILE A 52 -7.73 9.09 10.03
C ILE A 52 -7.33 8.60 11.41
N LYS A 53 -7.63 9.39 12.45
CA LYS A 53 -7.45 8.97 13.85
C LYS A 53 -8.67 8.19 14.32
N PRO A 54 -8.50 7.02 14.97
CA PRO A 54 -9.60 6.33 15.62
C PRO A 54 -10.14 7.14 16.82
N ASN A 55 -11.40 6.96 17.16
CA ASN A 55 -11.98 7.51 18.39
C ASN A 55 -11.63 6.66 19.62
N SER A 56 -11.56 5.33 19.43
CA SER A 56 -11.12 4.37 20.44
C SER A 56 -10.38 3.20 19.78
N GLY A 57 -9.79 2.33 20.60
CA GLY A 57 -8.93 1.26 20.16
C GLY A 57 -7.48 1.69 19.94
N LYS A 58 -6.64 0.76 19.55
CA LYS A 58 -5.21 0.99 19.38
C LYS A 58 -4.67 0.30 18.13
N ILE A 59 -3.59 0.85 17.59
CA ILE A 59 -2.86 0.29 16.45
C ILE A 59 -1.41 0.11 16.86
N PHE A 60 -0.89 -1.10 16.67
CA PHE A 60 0.47 -1.46 17.04
C PHE A 60 1.24 -1.95 15.81
N LEU A 61 2.50 -1.57 15.76
CA LEU A 61 3.50 -2.19 14.90
C LEU A 61 4.48 -2.93 15.81
N ASN A 62 4.40 -4.26 15.86
CA ASN A 62 4.95 -5.06 16.94
C ASN A 62 4.47 -4.54 18.31
N ASN A 63 5.41 -4.12 19.15
CA ASN A 63 5.15 -3.60 20.50
C ASN A 63 5.06 -2.05 20.53
N ILE A 64 5.14 -1.39 19.38
CA ILE A 64 5.11 0.08 19.29
C ILE A 64 3.67 0.53 19.06
N ASP A 65 3.11 1.32 19.96
CA ASP A 65 1.81 1.98 19.77
C ASP A 65 1.95 3.11 18.75
N VAL A 66 1.44 2.88 17.53
CA VAL A 66 1.46 3.83 16.41
C VAL A 66 0.12 4.54 16.22
N THR A 67 -0.82 4.40 17.15
CA THR A 67 -2.19 4.93 17.05
C THR A 67 -2.22 6.42 16.72
N LYS A 68 -1.34 7.19 17.38
CA LYS A 68 -1.23 8.64 17.20
C LYS A 68 -0.23 9.07 16.11
N TYR A 69 0.48 8.11 15.51
CA TYR A 69 1.46 8.44 14.48
C TYR A 69 0.76 8.86 13.19
N PRO A 70 1.13 10.00 12.60
CA PRO A 70 0.67 10.37 11.27
C PRO A 70 1.28 9.42 10.22
N MET A 71 0.68 9.39 9.03
CA MET A 71 1.04 8.49 7.94
C MET A 71 2.56 8.46 7.64
N TYR A 72 3.21 9.63 7.57
CA TYR A 72 4.64 9.68 7.26
C TYR A 72 5.52 8.98 8.32
N LYS A 73 5.16 9.08 9.60
CA LYS A 73 5.86 8.34 10.67
C LYS A 73 5.62 6.85 10.58
N ARG A 74 4.42 6.41 10.19
CA ARG A 74 4.13 4.99 9.94
C ARG A 74 4.92 4.47 8.75
N ALA A 75 5.04 5.26 7.69
CA ALA A 75 5.87 4.93 6.53
C ALA A 75 7.35 4.76 6.90
N GLN A 76 7.91 5.66 7.73
CA GLN A 76 9.28 5.52 8.26
C GLN A 76 9.48 4.28 9.15
N ASN A 77 8.40 3.74 9.72
CA ASN A 77 8.43 2.50 10.49
C ASN A 77 8.12 1.24 9.63
N GLY A 78 7.99 1.40 8.31
CA GLY A 78 7.85 0.29 7.39
C GLY A 78 6.42 -0.06 6.99
N ILE A 79 5.47 0.88 7.07
CA ILE A 79 4.09 0.71 6.56
C ILE A 79 3.97 1.45 5.23
N GLY A 80 3.97 0.72 4.12
CA GLY A 80 3.69 1.25 2.79
C GLY A 80 2.17 1.33 2.53
N TYR A 81 1.77 2.24 1.65
CA TYR A 81 0.37 2.43 1.27
C TYR A 81 0.24 2.64 -0.24
N LEU A 82 -0.71 1.95 -0.83
CA LEU A 82 -1.12 2.11 -2.22
C LEU A 82 -2.60 2.47 -2.28
N ALA A 83 -2.89 3.68 -2.72
CA ALA A 83 -4.26 4.21 -2.82
C ALA A 83 -5.06 3.51 -3.92
N GLN A 84 -6.38 3.56 -3.80
CA GLN A 84 -7.32 3.15 -4.84
C GLN A 84 -7.14 4.00 -6.10
N GLU A 85 -7.11 5.33 -5.93
CA GLU A 85 -6.90 6.25 -7.03
C GLU A 85 -5.45 6.27 -7.50
N ALA A 86 -5.26 6.51 -8.79
CA ALA A 86 -3.94 6.61 -9.40
C ALA A 86 -3.10 7.71 -8.74
N SER A 87 -2.00 7.30 -8.11
CA SER A 87 -1.10 8.18 -7.34
C SER A 87 0.18 8.55 -8.08
N ILE A 88 0.35 8.09 -9.33
CA ILE A 88 1.54 8.34 -10.13
C ILE A 88 1.76 9.83 -10.40
N PHE A 89 2.99 10.29 -10.36
CA PHE A 89 3.36 11.63 -10.81
C PHE A 89 3.33 11.69 -12.34
N ARG A 90 2.21 12.15 -12.87
CA ARG A 90 1.89 12.09 -14.32
C ARG A 90 2.95 12.68 -15.24
N LYS A 91 3.61 13.76 -14.83
CA LYS A 91 4.63 14.46 -15.62
C LYS A 91 6.04 13.89 -15.46
N LEU A 92 6.26 13.00 -14.52
CA LEU A 92 7.54 12.33 -14.31
C LEU A 92 7.61 11.02 -15.11
N SER A 93 8.82 10.64 -15.52
CA SER A 93 9.07 9.31 -16.08
C SER A 93 8.90 8.21 -15.03
N VAL A 94 8.82 6.94 -15.46
CA VAL A 94 8.77 5.78 -14.55
C VAL A 94 9.94 5.81 -13.58
N GLU A 95 11.18 5.95 -14.06
CA GLU A 95 12.37 6.02 -13.21
C GLU A 95 12.32 7.19 -12.23
N ASN A 96 11.85 8.37 -12.66
CA ASN A 96 11.76 9.55 -11.81
C ASN A 96 10.63 9.43 -10.77
N ASN A 97 9.57 8.69 -11.07
CA ASN A 97 8.55 8.33 -10.08
C ASN A 97 9.14 7.52 -8.93
N ILE A 98 9.97 6.52 -9.22
CA ILE A 98 10.63 5.68 -8.21
C ILE A 98 11.73 6.49 -7.49
N LEU A 99 12.56 7.19 -8.25
CA LEU A 99 13.67 7.97 -7.70
C LEU A 99 13.21 9.08 -6.76
N SER A 100 12.05 9.71 -7.02
CA SER A 100 11.49 10.77 -6.17
C SER A 100 11.26 10.33 -4.72
N VAL A 101 10.94 9.06 -4.50
CA VAL A 101 10.75 8.47 -3.15
C VAL A 101 12.09 8.02 -2.57
N LEU A 102 12.98 7.45 -3.40
CA LEU A 102 14.31 7.04 -2.96
C LEU A 102 15.14 8.22 -2.42
N GLN A 103 14.97 9.42 -3.00
CA GLN A 103 15.62 10.64 -2.53
C GLN A 103 15.24 11.03 -1.09
N LEU A 104 14.11 10.55 -0.58
CA LEU A 104 13.69 10.77 0.81
C LEU A 104 14.27 9.74 1.79
N THR A 105 14.99 8.74 1.29
CA THR A 105 15.66 7.72 2.10
C THR A 105 17.06 8.16 2.53
N LYS A 106 17.67 7.39 3.43
CA LYS A 106 19.07 7.61 3.85
C LYS A 106 20.10 6.97 2.91
N LEU A 107 19.67 6.41 1.79
CA LEU A 107 20.56 5.78 0.81
C LEU A 107 21.45 6.81 0.12
N SER A 108 22.69 6.45 -0.16
CA SER A 108 23.58 7.23 -1.01
C SER A 108 23.02 7.28 -2.44
N LYS A 109 23.44 8.27 -3.25
CA LYS A 109 22.98 8.41 -4.64
C LYS A 109 23.24 7.15 -5.46
N VAL A 110 24.37 6.49 -5.27
CA VAL A 110 24.69 5.23 -5.96
C VAL A 110 23.72 4.12 -5.57
N GLN A 111 23.42 3.99 -4.28
CA GLN A 111 22.46 3.01 -3.78
C GLN A 111 21.03 3.30 -4.26
N GLN A 112 20.64 4.58 -4.34
CA GLN A 112 19.33 4.98 -4.87
C GLN A 112 19.18 4.56 -6.33
N LEU A 113 20.19 4.82 -7.17
CA LEU A 113 20.17 4.45 -8.58
C LEU A 113 20.14 2.93 -8.74
N LYS A 114 20.97 2.20 -8.03
CA LYS A 114 20.98 0.73 -8.04
C LYS A 114 19.61 0.16 -7.68
N LYS A 115 19.02 0.63 -6.59
CA LYS A 115 17.69 0.18 -6.14
C LYS A 115 16.58 0.54 -7.11
N MET A 116 16.65 1.70 -7.74
CA MET A 116 15.74 2.09 -8.82
C MET A 116 15.82 1.12 -9.98
N ASP A 117 17.02 0.76 -10.43
CA ASP A 117 17.23 -0.20 -11.52
C ASP A 117 16.67 -1.59 -11.15
N GLU A 118 16.97 -2.08 -9.94
CA GLU A 118 16.43 -3.35 -9.42
C GLU A 118 14.89 -3.37 -9.43
N LEU A 119 14.24 -2.28 -8.98
CA LEU A 119 12.77 -2.19 -8.97
C LEU A 119 12.19 -2.09 -10.39
N ILE A 120 12.84 -1.37 -11.32
CA ILE A 120 12.41 -1.28 -12.70
C ILE A 120 12.45 -2.65 -13.37
N ASP A 121 13.51 -3.42 -13.17
CA ASP A 121 13.67 -4.76 -13.73
C ASP A 121 12.69 -5.75 -13.09
N GLU A 122 12.58 -5.75 -11.76
CA GLU A 122 11.68 -6.62 -11.01
C GLU A 122 10.21 -6.50 -11.44
N PHE A 123 9.77 -5.27 -11.76
CA PHE A 123 8.38 -5.00 -12.17
C PHE A 123 8.18 -4.96 -13.69
N GLY A 124 9.20 -5.35 -14.49
CA GLY A 124 9.11 -5.41 -15.94
C GLY A 124 8.88 -4.05 -16.58
N LEU A 125 9.46 -2.99 -16.04
CA LEU A 125 9.27 -1.60 -16.47
C LEU A 125 10.40 -1.07 -17.35
N SER A 126 11.40 -1.88 -17.67
CA SER A 126 12.63 -1.47 -18.37
C SER A 126 12.33 -0.86 -19.75
N HIS A 127 11.38 -1.43 -20.50
CA HIS A 127 10.99 -0.98 -21.84
C HIS A 127 10.27 0.39 -21.84
N ILE A 128 9.68 0.80 -20.71
CA ILE A 128 8.96 2.07 -20.55
C ILE A 128 9.65 3.02 -19.56
N ARG A 129 10.87 2.72 -19.15
CA ARG A 129 11.61 3.43 -18.10
C ARG A 129 11.57 4.96 -18.23
N LYS A 130 11.68 5.46 -19.47
CA LYS A 130 11.70 6.90 -19.79
C LYS A 130 10.30 7.47 -20.09
N ASN A 131 9.27 6.62 -20.20
CA ASN A 131 7.93 7.08 -20.49
C ASN A 131 7.34 7.87 -19.32
N ARG A 132 6.59 8.91 -19.64
CA ARG A 132 5.89 9.71 -18.63
C ARG A 132 4.70 8.97 -18.08
N GLY A 133 4.37 9.21 -16.81
CA GLY A 133 3.28 8.56 -16.11
C GLY A 133 1.89 8.75 -16.74
N ASP A 134 1.67 9.84 -17.48
CA ASP A 134 0.41 10.11 -18.19
C ASP A 134 0.26 9.28 -19.49
N LEU A 135 1.32 8.64 -19.97
CA LEU A 135 1.33 7.81 -21.19
C LEU A 135 1.25 6.30 -20.87
N LEU A 136 1.23 5.91 -19.61
CA LEU A 136 1.22 4.51 -19.20
C LEU A 136 -0.18 3.90 -19.29
N SER A 137 -0.24 2.65 -19.72
CA SER A 137 -1.44 1.81 -19.58
C SER A 137 -1.81 1.63 -18.08
N GLY A 138 -3.02 1.15 -17.80
CA GLY A 138 -3.47 0.91 -16.43
C GLY A 138 -2.55 -0.04 -15.66
N GLY A 139 -2.15 -1.16 -16.27
CA GLY A 139 -1.26 -2.15 -15.67
C GLY A 139 0.16 -1.62 -15.46
N GLU A 140 0.75 -0.93 -16.46
CA GLU A 140 2.08 -0.30 -16.32
C GLU A 140 2.10 0.75 -15.22
N ARG A 141 1.06 1.57 -15.16
CA ARG A 141 0.89 2.57 -14.10
C ARG A 141 0.85 1.90 -12.73
N ARG A 142 0.04 0.85 -12.56
CA ARG A 142 -0.10 0.15 -11.29
C ARG A 142 1.20 -0.51 -10.86
N ARG A 143 1.93 -1.16 -11.79
CA ARG A 143 3.27 -1.69 -11.51
C ARG A 143 4.26 -0.61 -11.08
N THR A 144 4.23 0.55 -11.73
CA THR A 144 5.08 1.70 -11.35
C THR A 144 4.75 2.22 -9.95
N GLU A 145 3.47 2.30 -9.58
CA GLU A 145 3.02 2.72 -8.24
C GLU A 145 3.46 1.74 -7.16
N ILE A 146 3.37 0.43 -7.43
CA ILE A 146 3.83 -0.61 -6.52
C ILE A 146 5.35 -0.54 -6.36
N ALA A 147 6.11 -0.46 -7.45
CA ALA A 147 7.57 -0.29 -7.42
C ALA A 147 7.99 0.93 -6.60
N ARG A 148 7.28 2.06 -6.78
CA ARG A 148 7.49 3.27 -5.98
C ARG A 148 7.18 3.06 -4.49
N ALA A 149 6.11 2.36 -4.15
CA ALA A 149 5.77 2.06 -2.75
C ALA A 149 6.83 1.17 -2.08
N LEU A 150 7.46 0.27 -2.84
CA LEU A 150 8.53 -0.61 -2.36
C LEU A 150 9.89 0.08 -2.22
N ALA A 151 10.06 1.25 -2.79
CA ALA A 151 11.32 2.02 -2.72
C ALA A 151 11.78 2.29 -1.27
N THR A 152 10.85 2.31 -0.31
CA THR A 152 11.14 2.54 1.12
C THR A 152 11.35 1.25 1.94
N ASP A 153 11.42 0.07 1.31
CA ASP A 153 11.53 -1.24 1.97
C ASP A 153 10.46 -1.49 3.04
N PRO A 154 9.17 -1.35 2.70
CA PRO A 154 8.12 -1.53 3.67
C PRO A 154 8.10 -2.97 4.20
N LYS A 155 7.76 -3.13 5.48
CA LYS A 155 7.51 -4.44 6.11
C LYS A 155 6.06 -4.87 5.93
N PHE A 156 5.19 -3.91 5.76
CA PHE A 156 3.76 -4.08 5.47
C PHE A 156 3.37 -3.17 4.31
N LEU A 157 2.57 -3.70 3.38
CA LEU A 157 1.99 -2.94 2.28
C LEU A 157 0.47 -3.00 2.38
N LEU A 158 -0.16 -1.84 2.46
CA LEU A 158 -1.59 -1.69 2.55
C LEU A 158 -2.14 -1.26 1.19
N LEU A 159 -3.04 -2.07 0.62
CA LEU A 159 -3.61 -1.92 -0.72
C LEU A 159 -5.11 -1.62 -0.61
N ASP A 160 -5.51 -0.43 -1.04
CA ASP A 160 -6.92 -0.02 -1.04
C ASP A 160 -7.54 -0.34 -2.39
N GLU A 161 -8.45 -1.31 -2.42
CA GLU A 161 -9.14 -1.81 -3.62
C GLU A 161 -8.22 -1.95 -4.85
N PRO A 162 -7.15 -2.77 -4.78
CA PRO A 162 -6.11 -2.80 -5.80
C PRO A 162 -6.59 -3.27 -7.18
N PHE A 163 -7.74 -3.93 -7.24
CA PHE A 163 -8.34 -4.47 -8.47
C PHE A 163 -9.45 -3.58 -9.03
N ALA A 164 -9.86 -2.52 -8.33
CA ALA A 164 -10.96 -1.67 -8.76
C ALA A 164 -10.67 -0.95 -10.08
N GLY A 165 -11.54 -1.14 -11.08
CA GLY A 165 -11.42 -0.50 -12.38
C GLY A 165 -10.25 -0.99 -13.23
N VAL A 166 -9.71 -2.16 -12.93
CA VAL A 166 -8.63 -2.82 -13.68
C VAL A 166 -9.23 -3.87 -14.60
N ASP A 167 -8.66 -4.04 -15.79
CA ASP A 167 -9.10 -5.10 -16.71
C ASP A 167 -8.69 -6.50 -16.17
N PRO A 168 -9.43 -7.58 -16.53
CA PRO A 168 -9.18 -8.91 -15.98
C PRO A 168 -7.76 -9.44 -16.17
N VAL A 169 -7.10 -9.11 -17.29
CA VAL A 169 -5.72 -9.56 -17.56
C VAL A 169 -4.74 -8.87 -16.59
N ALA A 170 -4.94 -7.58 -16.36
CA ALA A 170 -4.10 -6.82 -15.43
C ALA A 170 -4.41 -7.19 -13.95
N VAL A 171 -5.61 -7.69 -13.62
CA VAL A 171 -5.91 -8.24 -12.28
C VAL A 171 -5.01 -9.44 -11.99
N GLU A 172 -4.88 -10.40 -12.91
CA GLU A 172 -3.98 -11.56 -12.73
C GLU A 172 -2.51 -11.12 -12.51
N ASP A 173 -2.06 -10.10 -13.23
CA ASP A 173 -0.70 -9.58 -13.06
C ASP A 173 -0.51 -8.96 -11.66
N ILE A 174 -1.50 -8.22 -11.16
CA ILE A 174 -1.46 -7.63 -9.81
C ILE A 174 -1.49 -8.74 -8.75
N GLN A 175 -2.29 -9.80 -8.93
CA GLN A 175 -2.32 -10.96 -8.02
C GLN A 175 -0.95 -11.66 -7.95
N LYS A 176 -0.28 -11.87 -9.11
CA LYS A 176 1.09 -12.43 -9.17
C LYS A 176 2.09 -11.54 -8.42
N ILE A 177 1.98 -10.22 -8.58
CA ILE A 177 2.81 -9.26 -7.83
C ILE A 177 2.56 -9.38 -6.32
N ILE A 178 1.31 -9.42 -5.87
CA ILE A 178 0.95 -9.56 -4.45
C ILE A 178 1.52 -10.87 -3.89
N ALA A 179 1.39 -11.98 -4.60
CA ALA A 179 1.98 -13.26 -4.21
C ALA A 179 3.51 -13.19 -4.13
N HIS A 180 4.16 -12.53 -5.08
CA HIS A 180 5.59 -12.28 -5.06
C HIS A 180 6.03 -11.48 -3.82
N LEU A 181 5.30 -10.42 -3.48
CA LEU A 181 5.59 -9.59 -2.30
C LEU A 181 5.43 -10.36 -0.99
N LYS A 182 4.43 -11.23 -0.88
CA LYS A 182 4.30 -12.18 0.24
C LYS A 182 5.55 -13.04 0.38
N ASN A 183 6.05 -13.60 -0.72
CA ASN A 183 7.26 -14.43 -0.73
C ASN A 183 8.52 -13.64 -0.34
N LYS A 184 8.53 -12.32 -0.53
CA LYS A 184 9.57 -11.39 -0.02
C LYS A 184 9.38 -11.05 1.46
N ASN A 185 8.52 -11.76 2.18
CA ASN A 185 8.23 -11.56 3.60
C ASN A 185 7.62 -10.18 3.91
N ILE A 186 6.84 -9.61 2.98
CA ILE A 186 6.05 -8.40 3.20
C ILE A 186 4.65 -8.82 3.66
N GLY A 187 4.16 -8.28 4.78
CA GLY A 187 2.78 -8.47 5.21
C GLY A 187 1.85 -7.57 4.40
N ILE A 188 0.73 -8.10 3.92
CA ILE A 188 -0.15 -7.37 3.01
C ILE A 188 -1.55 -7.29 3.60
N LEU A 189 -2.11 -6.09 3.66
CA LEU A 189 -3.52 -5.85 3.98
C LEU A 189 -4.23 -5.29 2.75
N ILE A 190 -5.29 -5.98 2.32
CA ILE A 190 -6.08 -5.60 1.14
C ILE A 190 -7.49 -5.25 1.58
N THR A 191 -8.04 -4.15 1.08
CA THR A 191 -9.50 -3.93 1.09
C THR A 191 -10.07 -4.28 -0.26
N ASP A 192 -11.19 -5.00 -0.28
CA ASP A 192 -11.96 -5.22 -1.50
C ASP A 192 -13.43 -5.42 -1.19
N HIS A 193 -14.27 -5.22 -2.21
CA HIS A 193 -15.69 -5.55 -2.19
C HIS A 193 -15.99 -6.85 -2.96
N ASN A 194 -15.05 -7.32 -3.79
CA ASN A 194 -15.15 -8.57 -4.54
C ASN A 194 -14.30 -9.67 -3.89
N VAL A 195 -14.99 -10.62 -3.23
CA VAL A 195 -14.36 -11.74 -2.51
C VAL A 195 -13.66 -12.72 -3.46
N GLN A 196 -14.06 -12.77 -4.73
CA GLN A 196 -13.50 -13.72 -5.71
C GLN A 196 -12.13 -13.28 -6.26
N GLU A 197 -11.80 -12.01 -6.19
CA GLU A 197 -10.53 -11.46 -6.70
C GLU A 197 -9.46 -11.34 -5.61
N THR A 198 -9.85 -11.47 -4.34
CA THR A 198 -9.00 -11.33 -3.16
C THR A 198 -8.62 -12.68 -2.57
#